data_f3dfa3ddd3150bc1eb0f62bd87d77821
#
_entry.id   f3dfa3ddd3150bc1eb0f62bd87d77821
#
_cell.length_a   1.000
_cell.length_b   1.000
_cell.length_c   1.000
_cell.angle_alpha   90.00
_cell.angle_beta   90.00
_cell.angle_gamma   90.00
#
_symmetry.space_group_name_H-M   'P 1'
#
loop_
_entity.id
_entity.type
_entity.pdbx_description
1 polymer ?
#
loop_
_entity_poly.entity_id
_entity_poly.type
_entity_poly.pdbx_seq_one_letter_code
_entity_poly.pdbx_strand_id
1 'polypeptide(L)'
;MSRRALVTGASGAFGSALRAELRSRGWTVAGLDLRPDEGDPEVLECDVTDDAAVPGAVAAAVERLGGGLDLLVNNAGIGGPASAGEPPTDRVKTMLDVNLLGAWRVTAAAIDDLVASRGRVVMIASRMSFIGLPLGAAYGVSKRALVAYADALRAEYGSHVGVSCVHPAFVRTPIHDSTREAGLRLEGFSREEPLERVIAAIVKAAESPRAPRDVAVTRGGAMQIAVARHLPGLVDRVVASRLAKSVKAGDLDGAELAEGLRARHR
;
A
#
# COMPACT_ATOMS: atom_id res chain seq x y z
N MET A 1 -8.90 -19.87 -20.73
CA MET A 1 -9.49 -19.70 -19.39
C MET A 1 -9.34 -18.23 -18.98
N SER A 2 -10.32 -17.66 -18.27
CA SER A 2 -10.24 -16.29 -17.75
C SER A 2 -9.15 -16.23 -16.68
N ARG A 3 -8.38 -15.14 -16.63
CA ARG A 3 -7.39 -14.88 -15.57
C ARG A 3 -8.11 -14.54 -14.27
N ARG A 4 -7.60 -14.98 -13.12
CA ARG A 4 -8.25 -14.92 -11.80
C ARG A 4 -7.47 -14.02 -10.86
N ALA A 5 -8.13 -13.05 -10.28
CA ALA A 5 -7.51 -12.07 -9.40
C ALA A 5 -8.21 -11.99 -8.03
N LEU A 6 -7.41 -11.89 -6.97
CA LEU A 6 -7.84 -11.59 -5.62
C LEU A 6 -7.31 -10.22 -5.20
N VAL A 7 -8.18 -9.34 -4.69
CA VAL A 7 -7.83 -7.99 -4.24
C VAL A 7 -8.22 -7.82 -2.78
N THR A 8 -7.29 -7.45 -1.90
CA THR A 8 -7.60 -7.09 -0.51
C THR A 8 -7.90 -5.59 -0.38
N GLY A 9 -8.70 -5.18 0.61
CA GLY A 9 -9.22 -3.82 0.70
C GLY A 9 -10.12 -3.49 -0.50
N ALA A 10 -10.92 -4.48 -0.90
CA ALA A 10 -11.63 -4.54 -2.18
C ALA A 10 -12.75 -3.50 -2.32
N SER A 11 -13.33 -3.03 -1.22
CA SER A 11 -14.38 -1.99 -1.15
C SER A 11 -13.80 -0.58 -1.04
N GLY A 12 -12.49 -0.46 -0.74
CA GLY A 12 -11.81 0.83 -0.69
C GLY A 12 -11.65 1.49 -2.08
N ALA A 13 -11.29 2.78 -2.12
CA ALA A 13 -11.19 3.56 -3.35
C ALA A 13 -10.29 2.92 -4.42
N PHE A 14 -9.12 2.39 -4.04
CA PHE A 14 -8.25 1.68 -4.98
C PHE A 14 -8.83 0.30 -5.34
N GLY A 15 -9.32 -0.44 -4.34
CA GLY A 15 -9.84 -1.80 -4.53
C GLY A 15 -11.02 -1.84 -5.49
N SER A 16 -12.03 -1.00 -5.27
CA SER A 16 -13.23 -0.92 -6.13
C SER A 16 -12.86 -0.54 -7.58
N ALA A 17 -12.05 0.51 -7.76
CA ALA A 17 -11.61 0.95 -9.08
C ALA A 17 -10.75 -0.10 -9.79
N LEU A 18 -9.86 -0.78 -9.07
CA LEU A 18 -9.02 -1.84 -9.61
C LEU A 18 -9.85 -3.06 -10.04
N ARG A 19 -10.80 -3.49 -9.21
CA ARG A 19 -11.69 -4.60 -9.53
C ARG A 19 -12.48 -4.32 -10.81
N ALA A 20 -13.03 -3.12 -10.94
CA ALA A 20 -13.75 -2.69 -12.13
C ALA A 20 -12.85 -2.73 -13.38
N GLU A 21 -11.63 -2.19 -13.28
CA GLU A 21 -10.67 -2.17 -14.39
C GLU A 21 -10.19 -3.58 -14.78
N LEU A 22 -9.91 -4.47 -13.81
CA LEU A 22 -9.53 -5.85 -14.10
C LEU A 22 -10.67 -6.61 -14.80
N ARG A 23 -11.92 -6.44 -14.34
CA ARG A 23 -13.09 -7.07 -15.00
C ARG A 23 -13.25 -6.58 -16.44
N SER A 24 -13.12 -5.29 -16.70
CA SER A 24 -13.19 -4.73 -18.05
C SER A 24 -12.15 -5.34 -19.00
N ARG A 25 -11.05 -5.88 -18.43
CA ARG A 25 -9.97 -6.59 -19.15
C ARG A 25 -10.16 -8.11 -19.22
N GLY A 26 -11.31 -8.61 -18.81
CA GLY A 26 -11.64 -10.03 -18.88
C GLY A 26 -11.06 -10.89 -17.73
N TRP A 27 -10.71 -10.28 -16.60
CA TRP A 27 -10.36 -11.01 -15.39
C TRP A 27 -11.64 -11.41 -14.63
N THR A 28 -11.63 -12.60 -14.04
CA THR A 28 -12.54 -12.95 -12.94
C THR A 28 -11.91 -12.42 -11.65
N VAL A 29 -12.68 -11.65 -10.86
CA VAL A 29 -12.12 -10.95 -9.72
C VAL A 29 -12.95 -11.22 -8.46
N ALA A 30 -12.29 -11.69 -7.40
CA ALA A 30 -12.82 -11.73 -6.04
C ALA A 30 -12.15 -10.67 -5.17
N GLY A 31 -12.84 -10.24 -4.11
CA GLY A 31 -12.33 -9.29 -3.14
C GLY A 31 -12.35 -9.82 -1.72
N LEU A 32 -11.45 -9.32 -0.88
CA LEU A 32 -11.52 -9.41 0.59
C LEU A 32 -11.55 -8.00 1.16
N ASP A 33 -12.46 -7.74 2.07
CA ASP A 33 -12.53 -6.46 2.80
C ASP A 33 -13.04 -6.67 4.21
N LEU A 34 -12.62 -5.83 5.15
CA LEU A 34 -13.16 -5.81 6.51
C LEU A 34 -14.65 -5.43 6.52
N ARG A 35 -15.06 -4.60 5.56
CA ARG A 35 -16.43 -4.09 5.40
C ARG A 35 -16.81 -4.12 3.93
N PRO A 36 -17.28 -5.27 3.43
CA PRO A 36 -17.81 -5.36 2.09
C PRO A 36 -18.94 -4.36 1.86
N ASP A 37 -19.01 -3.79 0.66
CA ASP A 37 -20.17 -2.97 0.28
C ASP A 37 -21.43 -3.84 0.28
N GLU A 38 -22.54 -3.30 0.80
CA GLU A 38 -23.82 -4.02 0.81
C GLU A 38 -24.23 -4.43 -0.62
N GLY A 39 -24.49 -5.71 -0.80
CA GLY A 39 -24.94 -6.25 -2.10
C GLY A 39 -23.83 -6.53 -3.11
N ASP A 40 -22.56 -6.44 -2.75
CA ASP A 40 -21.44 -6.90 -3.60
C ASP A 40 -21.08 -8.38 -3.29
N PRO A 41 -21.62 -9.35 -4.03
CA PRO A 41 -21.43 -10.78 -3.75
C PRO A 41 -20.00 -11.25 -4.05
N GLU A 42 -19.17 -10.44 -4.70
CA GLU A 42 -17.83 -10.81 -5.11
C GLU A 42 -16.77 -10.40 -4.07
N VAL A 43 -17.18 -9.68 -3.02
CA VAL A 43 -16.33 -9.33 -1.87
C VAL A 43 -16.74 -10.17 -0.67
N LEU A 44 -15.77 -10.87 -0.11
CA LEU A 44 -15.90 -11.63 1.14
C LEU A 44 -15.46 -10.75 2.30
N GLU A 45 -16.17 -10.84 3.41
CA GLU A 45 -15.73 -10.22 4.65
C GLU A 45 -14.48 -10.93 5.17
N CYS A 46 -13.44 -10.14 5.46
CA CYS A 46 -12.20 -10.65 6.01
C CYS A 46 -11.42 -9.53 6.71
N ASP A 47 -11.16 -9.69 7.99
CA ASP A 47 -10.14 -8.91 8.68
C ASP A 47 -8.78 -9.56 8.41
N VAL A 48 -7.92 -8.85 7.67
CA VAL A 48 -6.56 -9.33 7.34
C VAL A 48 -5.64 -9.42 8.56
N THR A 49 -6.07 -8.91 9.73
CA THR A 49 -5.34 -9.02 11.00
C THR A 49 -5.70 -10.29 11.78
N ASP A 50 -6.72 -11.02 11.36
CA ASP A 50 -7.14 -12.27 12.00
C ASP A 50 -6.43 -13.49 11.38
N ASP A 51 -5.47 -14.05 12.13
CA ASP A 51 -4.69 -15.23 11.72
C ASP A 51 -5.57 -16.46 11.42
N ALA A 52 -6.71 -16.60 12.11
CA ALA A 52 -7.61 -17.76 11.97
C ALA A 52 -8.58 -17.59 10.78
N ALA A 53 -9.05 -16.37 10.53
CA ALA A 53 -10.02 -16.07 9.48
C ALA A 53 -9.40 -16.04 8.07
N VAL A 54 -8.19 -15.50 7.92
CA VAL A 54 -7.56 -15.27 6.61
C VAL A 54 -7.45 -16.53 5.75
N PRO A 55 -6.98 -17.70 6.24
CA PRO A 55 -6.86 -18.89 5.39
C PRO A 55 -8.20 -19.33 4.80
N GLY A 56 -9.27 -19.34 5.61
CA GLY A 56 -10.61 -19.70 5.17
C GLY A 56 -11.18 -18.71 4.15
N ALA A 57 -10.98 -17.41 4.35
CA ALA A 57 -11.43 -16.37 3.44
C ALA A 57 -10.71 -16.43 2.08
N VAL A 58 -9.40 -16.69 2.07
CA VAL A 58 -8.62 -16.88 0.84
C VAL A 58 -9.09 -18.13 0.08
N ALA A 59 -9.26 -19.26 0.78
CA ALA A 59 -9.75 -20.49 0.16
C ALA A 59 -11.14 -20.29 -0.48
N ALA A 60 -12.07 -19.65 0.22
CA ALA A 60 -13.40 -19.33 -0.30
C ALA A 60 -13.35 -18.38 -1.52
N ALA A 61 -12.42 -17.41 -1.52
CA ALA A 61 -12.23 -16.53 -2.66
C ALA A 61 -11.67 -17.30 -3.88
N VAL A 62 -10.71 -18.20 -3.68
CA VAL A 62 -10.16 -19.06 -4.74
C VAL A 62 -11.23 -19.99 -5.32
N GLU A 63 -12.09 -20.57 -4.48
CA GLU A 63 -13.24 -21.37 -4.92
C GLU A 63 -14.20 -20.56 -5.80
N ARG A 64 -14.57 -19.34 -5.39
CA ARG A 64 -15.40 -18.42 -6.19
C ARG A 64 -14.77 -18.06 -7.53
N LEU A 65 -13.45 -18.03 -7.62
CA LEU A 65 -12.70 -17.80 -8.86
C LEU A 65 -12.69 -19.04 -9.78
N GLY A 66 -13.29 -20.16 -9.37
CA GLY A 66 -13.32 -21.41 -10.12
C GLY A 66 -12.09 -22.30 -9.92
N GLY A 67 -11.40 -22.13 -8.78
CA GLY A 67 -10.21 -22.89 -8.39
C GLY A 67 -8.91 -22.36 -9.01
N GLY A 68 -8.04 -21.82 -8.17
CA GLY A 68 -6.73 -21.27 -8.52
C GLY A 68 -6.69 -19.75 -8.62
N LEU A 69 -5.49 -19.20 -8.62
CA LEU A 69 -5.24 -17.76 -8.51
C LEU A 69 -4.07 -17.35 -9.39
N ASP A 70 -4.28 -16.39 -10.30
CA ASP A 70 -3.25 -15.88 -11.21
C ASP A 70 -2.66 -14.54 -10.75
N LEU A 71 -3.40 -13.78 -9.91
CA LEU A 71 -2.99 -12.47 -9.39
C LEU A 71 -3.52 -12.27 -7.97
N LEU A 72 -2.61 -11.97 -7.05
CA LEU A 72 -2.95 -11.40 -5.74
C LEU A 72 -2.53 -9.92 -5.70
N VAL A 73 -3.46 -9.03 -5.34
CA VAL A 73 -3.14 -7.62 -5.06
C VAL A 73 -3.35 -7.33 -3.58
N ASN A 74 -2.27 -7.21 -2.84
CA ASN A 74 -2.27 -6.75 -1.45
C ASN A 74 -2.44 -5.23 -1.42
N ASN A 75 -3.72 -4.81 -1.36
CA ASN A 75 -4.12 -3.42 -1.38
C ASN A 75 -4.67 -2.95 -0.02
N ALA A 76 -5.17 -3.84 0.83
CA ALA A 76 -5.62 -3.48 2.17
C ALA A 76 -4.57 -2.64 2.91
N GLY A 77 -5.01 -1.56 3.53
CA GLY A 77 -4.11 -0.67 4.22
C GLY A 77 -4.80 0.52 4.85
N ILE A 78 -4.24 0.98 5.95
CA ILE A 78 -4.68 2.17 6.68
C ILE A 78 -3.54 3.16 6.80
N GLY A 79 -3.91 4.43 6.96
CA GLY A 79 -2.98 5.54 7.15
C GLY A 79 -3.21 6.25 8.48
N GLY A 80 -2.36 7.22 8.74
CA GLY A 80 -2.51 8.10 9.90
C GLY A 80 -1.18 8.70 10.34
N PRO A 81 -1.22 9.77 11.11
CA PRO A 81 -0.02 10.41 11.62
C PRO A 81 0.55 9.62 12.80
N ALA A 82 1.88 9.63 12.90
CA ALA A 82 2.61 9.13 14.05
C ALA A 82 3.97 9.84 14.13
N SER A 83 4.33 10.31 15.33
CA SER A 83 5.66 10.89 15.60
C SER A 83 6.69 9.77 15.75
N ALA A 84 7.87 9.96 15.18
CA ALA A 84 8.98 9.03 15.36
C ALA A 84 9.65 9.15 16.74
N GLY A 85 9.39 10.23 17.46
CA GLY A 85 9.96 10.51 18.79
C GLY A 85 9.05 10.10 19.95
N GLU A 86 7.85 9.57 19.67
CA GLU A 86 6.88 9.15 20.66
C GLU A 86 6.79 7.62 20.74
N PRO A 87 6.41 7.04 21.88
CA PRO A 87 6.16 5.62 22.00
C PRO A 87 5.08 5.14 21.03
N PRO A 88 5.18 3.91 20.47
CA PRO A 88 4.20 3.40 19.54
C PRO A 88 2.84 3.17 20.23
N THR A 89 1.82 3.85 19.73
CA THR A 89 0.43 3.68 20.18
C THR A 89 -0.20 2.40 19.58
N ASP A 90 -1.40 2.01 20.03
CA ASP A 90 -2.13 0.88 19.44
C ASP A 90 -2.47 1.13 17.97
N ARG A 91 -2.72 2.39 17.58
CA ARG A 91 -2.89 2.76 16.17
C ARG A 91 -1.65 2.45 15.33
N VAL A 92 -0.44 2.69 15.85
CA VAL A 92 0.81 2.33 15.18
C VAL A 92 0.92 0.82 15.00
N LYS A 93 0.60 0.04 16.04
CA LYS A 93 0.58 -1.43 16.01
C LYS A 93 -0.43 -1.96 14.98
N THR A 94 -1.66 -1.44 15.01
CA THR A 94 -2.70 -1.80 14.03
C THR A 94 -2.27 -1.47 12.60
N MET A 95 -1.59 -0.33 12.39
CA MET A 95 -1.09 0.03 11.05
C MET A 95 -0.03 -0.95 10.53
N LEU A 96 0.87 -1.42 11.39
CA LEU A 96 1.83 -2.47 11.03
C LEU A 96 1.13 -3.80 10.78
N ASP A 97 0.14 -4.13 11.59
CA ASP A 97 -0.60 -5.38 11.48
C ASP A 97 -1.38 -5.44 10.17
N VAL A 98 -2.15 -4.42 9.83
CA VAL A 98 -2.91 -4.36 8.57
C VAL A 98 -1.96 -4.26 7.36
N ASN A 99 -1.05 -3.28 7.34
CA ASN A 99 -0.30 -2.92 6.13
C ASN A 99 0.83 -3.90 5.79
N LEU A 100 1.35 -4.62 6.77
CA LEU A 100 2.47 -5.56 6.61
C LEU A 100 2.05 -6.99 6.91
N LEU A 101 1.65 -7.27 8.15
CA LEU A 101 1.34 -8.65 8.57
C LEU A 101 0.09 -9.17 7.87
N GLY A 102 -0.93 -8.34 7.64
CA GLY A 102 -2.11 -8.69 6.85
C GLY A 102 -1.75 -9.09 5.41
N ALA A 103 -0.90 -8.31 4.74
CA ALA A 103 -0.41 -8.66 3.42
C ALA A 103 0.40 -9.98 3.43
N TRP A 104 1.16 -10.23 4.49
CA TRP A 104 1.92 -11.47 4.67
C TRP A 104 0.98 -12.67 4.86
N ARG A 105 -0.02 -12.57 5.76
CA ARG A 105 -1.01 -13.63 6.01
C ARG A 105 -1.74 -14.03 4.72
N VAL A 106 -2.27 -13.03 4.00
CA VAL A 106 -3.01 -13.30 2.76
C VAL A 106 -2.11 -13.91 1.70
N THR A 107 -0.86 -13.44 1.57
CA THR A 107 0.10 -14.02 0.61
C THR A 107 0.45 -15.44 0.99
N ALA A 108 0.70 -15.72 2.28
CA ALA A 108 1.01 -17.07 2.76
C ALA A 108 -0.15 -18.05 2.50
N ALA A 109 -1.39 -17.61 2.72
CA ALA A 109 -2.57 -18.43 2.44
C ALA A 109 -2.81 -18.68 0.93
N ALA A 110 -2.31 -17.81 0.04
CA ALA A 110 -2.51 -17.89 -1.40
C ALA A 110 -1.28 -18.44 -2.17
N ILE A 111 -0.17 -18.71 -1.50
CA ILE A 111 1.12 -18.94 -2.18
C ILE A 111 1.12 -20.19 -3.06
N ASP A 112 0.49 -21.27 -2.62
CA ASP A 112 0.46 -22.53 -3.36
C ASP A 112 -0.34 -22.39 -4.67
N ASP A 113 -1.48 -21.69 -4.65
CA ASP A 113 -2.27 -21.39 -5.86
C ASP A 113 -1.48 -20.51 -6.83
N LEU A 114 -0.77 -19.52 -6.31
CA LEU A 114 0.07 -18.62 -7.12
C LEU A 114 1.27 -19.38 -7.73
N VAL A 115 1.89 -20.30 -7.01
CA VAL A 115 2.95 -21.16 -7.53
C VAL A 115 2.42 -22.08 -8.62
N ALA A 116 1.27 -22.71 -8.40
CA ALA A 116 0.64 -23.62 -9.37
C ALA A 116 0.30 -22.94 -10.69
N SER A 117 -0.14 -21.69 -10.63
CA SER A 117 -0.51 -20.88 -11.82
C SER A 117 0.67 -20.13 -12.45
N ARG A 118 1.86 -20.12 -11.82
CA ARG A 118 2.94 -19.18 -12.11
C ARG A 118 2.47 -17.73 -12.07
N GLY A 119 1.64 -17.43 -11.08
CA GLY A 119 0.94 -16.18 -10.90
C GLY A 119 1.80 -15.03 -10.41
N ARG A 120 1.13 -14.00 -9.88
CA ARG A 120 1.77 -12.76 -9.45
C ARG A 120 1.24 -12.25 -8.13
N VAL A 121 2.12 -11.59 -7.38
CA VAL A 121 1.78 -10.77 -6.23
C VAL A 121 2.12 -9.31 -6.54
N VAL A 122 1.15 -8.42 -6.36
CA VAL A 122 1.34 -6.97 -6.42
C VAL A 122 1.10 -6.38 -5.03
N MET A 123 2.14 -5.75 -4.47
CA MET A 123 2.07 -5.05 -3.19
C MET A 123 1.80 -3.57 -3.43
N ILE A 124 0.75 -3.02 -2.82
CA ILE A 124 0.51 -1.57 -2.85
C ILE A 124 1.33 -0.93 -1.74
N ALA A 125 2.54 -0.53 -2.11
CA ALA A 125 3.47 0.18 -1.26
C ALA A 125 3.18 1.70 -1.26
N SER A 126 4.20 2.54 -1.21
CA SER A 126 4.09 4.00 -1.28
C SER A 126 5.45 4.60 -1.64
N ARG A 127 5.50 5.81 -2.15
CA ARG A 127 6.75 6.60 -2.18
C ARG A 127 7.33 6.82 -0.78
N MET A 128 6.50 6.84 0.26
CA MET A 128 6.95 6.87 1.66
C MET A 128 7.73 5.62 2.08
N SER A 129 7.74 4.56 1.28
CA SER A 129 8.69 3.45 1.48
C SER A 129 10.16 3.87 1.34
N PHE A 130 10.44 4.99 0.69
CA PHE A 130 11.81 5.47 0.43
C PHE A 130 12.07 6.88 0.96
N ILE A 131 11.02 7.67 1.14
CA ILE A 131 11.12 9.08 1.57
C ILE A 131 10.37 9.19 2.90
N GLY A 132 11.13 9.36 3.99
CA GLY A 132 10.55 9.59 5.32
C GLY A 132 9.90 10.98 5.36
N LEU A 133 8.62 11.03 5.72
CA LEU A 133 7.94 12.29 5.96
C LEU A 133 7.77 12.52 7.46
N PRO A 134 7.98 13.75 7.95
CA PRO A 134 7.68 14.09 9.32
C PRO A 134 6.23 13.73 9.70
N LEU A 135 6.04 13.21 10.90
CA LEU A 135 4.76 12.74 11.43
C LEU A 135 4.11 11.59 10.62
N GLY A 136 4.81 11.01 9.66
CA GLY A 136 4.39 9.84 8.89
C GLY A 136 5.13 8.55 9.24
N ALA A 137 5.72 8.46 10.45
CA ALA A 137 6.63 7.39 10.83
C ALA A 137 6.02 5.99 10.68
N ALA A 138 4.86 5.74 11.29
CA ALA A 138 4.23 4.40 11.27
C ALA A 138 3.89 3.95 9.85
N TYR A 139 3.28 4.84 9.06
CA TYR A 139 2.94 4.53 7.68
C TYR A 139 4.19 4.28 6.83
N GLY A 140 5.19 5.14 6.92
CA GLY A 140 6.47 4.97 6.20
C GLY A 140 7.17 3.66 6.56
N VAL A 141 7.24 3.33 7.85
CA VAL A 141 7.80 2.06 8.34
C VAL A 141 7.02 0.87 7.80
N SER A 142 5.68 0.86 7.91
CA SER A 142 4.85 -0.25 7.40
C SER A 142 5.06 -0.48 5.90
N LYS A 143 5.08 0.58 5.10
CA LYS A 143 5.27 0.49 3.64
C LYS A 143 6.72 0.16 3.23
N ARG A 144 7.72 0.56 4.03
CA ARG A 144 9.10 0.14 3.83
C ARG A 144 9.29 -1.33 4.16
N ALA A 145 8.71 -1.80 5.27
CA ALA A 145 8.74 -3.20 5.66
C ALA A 145 8.01 -4.10 4.64
N LEU A 146 6.90 -3.64 4.06
CA LEU A 146 6.20 -4.33 2.98
C LEU A 146 7.11 -4.52 1.74
N VAL A 147 7.96 -3.54 1.40
CA VAL A 147 8.94 -3.67 0.31
C VAL A 147 10.00 -4.73 0.67
N ALA A 148 10.49 -4.75 1.92
CA ALA A 148 11.43 -5.77 2.38
C ALA A 148 10.82 -7.17 2.35
N TYR A 149 9.53 -7.31 2.73
CA TYR A 149 8.80 -8.55 2.61
C TYR A 149 8.67 -9.01 1.14
N ALA A 150 8.37 -8.09 0.22
CA ALA A 150 8.36 -8.41 -1.20
C ALA A 150 9.73 -8.85 -1.73
N ASP A 151 10.82 -8.35 -1.15
CA ASP A 151 12.18 -8.79 -1.50
C ASP A 151 12.45 -10.22 -1.01
N ALA A 152 12.00 -10.58 0.19
CA ALA A 152 12.06 -11.94 0.72
C ALA A 152 11.25 -12.92 -0.17
N LEU A 153 10.01 -12.55 -0.54
CA LEU A 153 9.20 -13.35 -1.47
C LEU A 153 9.89 -13.58 -2.81
N ARG A 154 10.58 -12.57 -3.36
CA ARG A 154 11.34 -12.75 -4.60
C ARG A 154 12.52 -13.71 -4.43
N ALA A 155 13.19 -13.67 -3.29
CA ALA A 155 14.30 -14.56 -3.00
C ALA A 155 13.84 -16.01 -2.89
N GLU A 156 12.69 -16.26 -2.28
CA GLU A 156 12.17 -17.60 -2.02
C GLU A 156 11.37 -18.17 -3.20
N TYR A 157 10.51 -17.35 -3.83
CA TYR A 157 9.51 -17.79 -4.82
C TYR A 157 9.68 -17.19 -6.20
N GLY A 158 10.67 -16.32 -6.44
CA GLY A 158 10.77 -15.54 -7.68
C GLY A 158 10.98 -16.36 -8.97
N SER A 159 11.32 -17.63 -8.87
CA SER A 159 11.36 -18.57 -10.00
C SER A 159 9.97 -19.07 -10.43
N HIS A 160 8.96 -18.91 -9.57
CA HIS A 160 7.60 -19.41 -9.75
C HIS A 160 6.56 -18.29 -9.75
N VAL A 161 6.73 -17.28 -8.89
CA VAL A 161 5.76 -16.20 -8.66
C VAL A 161 6.40 -14.85 -8.97
N GLY A 162 5.77 -14.07 -9.84
CA GLY A 162 6.20 -12.70 -10.10
C GLY A 162 5.80 -11.78 -8.94
N VAL A 163 6.73 -10.97 -8.40
CA VAL A 163 6.44 -10.06 -7.27
C VAL A 163 6.77 -8.62 -7.64
N SER A 164 5.80 -7.73 -7.56
CA SER A 164 5.93 -6.30 -7.88
C SER A 164 5.48 -5.42 -6.71
N CYS A 165 6.15 -4.29 -6.52
CA CYS A 165 5.70 -3.22 -5.64
C CYS A 165 5.27 -2.02 -6.48
N VAL A 166 4.06 -1.51 -6.25
CA VAL A 166 3.58 -0.25 -6.84
C VAL A 166 3.72 0.84 -5.78
N HIS A 167 4.26 2.00 -6.18
CA HIS A 167 4.60 3.09 -5.27
C HIS A 167 3.80 4.37 -5.59
N PRO A 168 2.51 4.46 -5.22
CA PRO A 168 1.75 5.69 -5.37
C PRO A 168 2.34 6.82 -4.51
N ALA A 169 2.12 8.05 -4.97
CA ALA A 169 2.29 9.24 -4.16
C ALA A 169 1.03 9.54 -3.33
N PHE A 170 0.77 10.83 -3.13
CA PHE A 170 -0.47 11.28 -2.55
C PHE A 170 -1.61 11.10 -3.56
N VAL A 171 -2.65 10.37 -3.16
CA VAL A 171 -3.92 10.22 -3.88
C VAL A 171 -5.03 10.58 -2.91
N ARG A 172 -5.95 11.44 -3.33
CA ARG A 172 -7.06 11.88 -2.49
C ARG A 172 -8.04 10.74 -2.25
N THR A 173 -7.92 10.10 -1.10
CA THR A 173 -8.73 8.95 -0.67
C THR A 173 -8.96 9.04 0.84
N PRO A 174 -9.95 8.32 1.39
CA PRO A 174 -10.23 8.30 2.85
C PRO A 174 -9.06 7.83 3.74
N ILE A 175 -8.05 7.17 3.19
CA ILE A 175 -6.84 6.75 3.93
C ILE A 175 -6.13 7.94 4.62
N HIS A 176 -6.35 9.15 4.13
CA HIS A 176 -5.74 10.38 4.63
C HIS A 176 -6.64 11.18 5.60
N ASP A 177 -7.89 10.73 5.85
CA ASP A 177 -8.85 11.46 6.67
C ASP A 177 -8.32 11.67 8.10
N SER A 178 -7.82 10.62 8.71
CA SER A 178 -7.22 10.69 10.05
C SER A 178 -6.00 11.62 10.15
N THR A 179 -5.26 11.83 9.06
CA THR A 179 -4.16 12.80 9.01
C THR A 179 -4.70 14.22 8.93
N ARG A 180 -5.79 14.44 8.17
CA ARG A 180 -6.48 15.73 8.09
C ARG A 180 -7.17 16.09 9.40
N GLU A 181 -7.84 15.12 10.06
CA GLU A 181 -8.47 15.27 11.37
C GLU A 181 -7.45 15.66 12.46
N ALA A 182 -6.20 15.18 12.34
CA ALA A 182 -5.10 15.57 13.21
C ALA A 182 -4.49 16.94 12.86
N GLY A 183 -5.13 17.74 11.98
CA GLY A 183 -4.66 19.06 11.59
C GLY A 183 -3.44 19.09 10.65
N LEU A 184 -3.09 17.95 10.07
CA LEU A 184 -1.92 17.84 9.19
C LEU A 184 -2.33 17.89 7.70
N ARG A 185 -1.63 18.71 6.94
CA ARG A 185 -1.82 18.84 5.49
C ARG A 185 -0.72 18.11 4.74
N LEU A 186 -1.10 17.16 3.88
CA LEU A 186 -0.17 16.39 3.06
C LEU A 186 0.11 17.04 1.70
N GLU A 187 -0.75 17.94 1.27
CA GLU A 187 -0.72 18.60 -0.05
C GLU A 187 0.58 19.38 -0.29
N GLY A 188 1.22 19.89 0.76
CA GLY A 188 2.51 20.59 0.66
C GLY A 188 3.73 19.68 0.47
N PHE A 189 3.62 18.38 0.75
CA PHE A 189 4.74 17.44 0.71
C PHE A 189 4.81 16.59 -0.56
N SER A 190 3.69 16.39 -1.25
CA SER A 190 3.64 15.54 -2.45
C SER A 190 2.59 16.06 -3.43
N ARG A 191 2.94 16.01 -4.73
CA ARG A 191 1.97 16.28 -5.79
C ARG A 191 0.94 15.16 -5.83
N GLU A 192 -0.34 15.54 -5.96
CA GLU A 192 -1.46 14.60 -6.10
C GLU A 192 -1.32 13.80 -7.41
N GLU A 193 -1.55 12.50 -7.32
CA GLU A 193 -1.64 11.61 -8.48
C GLU A 193 -3.10 11.19 -8.69
N PRO A 194 -3.61 11.27 -9.94
CA PRO A 194 -4.97 10.79 -10.26
C PRO A 194 -5.10 9.28 -10.00
N LEU A 195 -6.26 8.87 -9.46
CA LEU A 195 -6.56 7.47 -9.15
C LEU A 195 -6.37 6.56 -10.38
N GLU A 196 -6.82 7.00 -11.54
CA GLU A 196 -6.75 6.25 -12.80
C GLU A 196 -5.31 5.91 -13.19
N ARG A 197 -4.36 6.79 -12.90
CA ARG A 197 -2.94 6.52 -13.15
C ARG A 197 -2.37 5.47 -12.19
N VAL A 198 -2.84 5.47 -10.95
CA VAL A 198 -2.46 4.44 -9.97
C VAL A 198 -2.99 3.09 -10.41
N ILE A 199 -4.27 3.02 -10.80
CA ILE A 199 -4.89 1.79 -11.31
C ILE A 199 -4.14 1.29 -12.55
N ALA A 200 -3.83 2.17 -13.50
CA ALA A 200 -3.03 1.80 -14.67
C ALA A 200 -1.62 1.27 -14.32
N ALA A 201 -0.99 1.81 -13.26
CA ALA A 201 0.29 1.32 -12.78
C ALA A 201 0.18 -0.08 -12.15
N ILE A 202 -0.90 -0.36 -11.41
CA ILE A 202 -1.19 -1.67 -10.82
C ILE A 202 -1.44 -2.70 -11.94
N VAL A 203 -2.27 -2.36 -12.90
CA VAL A 203 -2.55 -3.22 -14.07
C VAL A 203 -1.28 -3.49 -14.86
N LYS A 204 -0.44 -2.48 -15.07
CA LYS A 204 0.87 -2.67 -15.71
C LYS A 204 1.75 -3.66 -14.92
N ALA A 205 1.77 -3.59 -13.60
CA ALA A 205 2.49 -4.56 -12.77
C ALA A 205 1.93 -5.97 -12.91
N ALA A 206 0.59 -6.08 -12.99
CA ALA A 206 -0.13 -7.35 -13.13
C ALA A 206 0.06 -8.00 -14.52
N GLU A 207 0.10 -7.23 -15.60
CA GLU A 207 0.04 -7.73 -16.98
C GLU A 207 1.36 -7.68 -17.76
N SER A 208 2.42 -7.05 -17.21
CA SER A 208 3.73 -6.99 -17.90
C SER A 208 4.29 -8.39 -18.15
N PRO A 209 4.94 -8.67 -19.30
CA PRO A 209 5.50 -10.00 -19.59
C PRO A 209 6.45 -10.52 -18.51
N ARG A 210 7.22 -9.61 -17.91
CA ARG A 210 8.03 -9.87 -16.71
C ARG A 210 7.54 -8.97 -15.59
N ALA A 211 7.37 -9.54 -14.39
CA ALA A 211 6.96 -8.78 -13.21
C ALA A 211 8.02 -7.68 -12.88
N PRO A 212 7.70 -6.39 -13.05
CA PRO A 212 8.65 -5.34 -12.70
C PRO A 212 8.81 -5.31 -11.18
N ARG A 213 10.05 -5.15 -10.69
CA ARG A 213 10.32 -5.10 -9.25
C ARG A 213 9.58 -3.95 -8.58
N ASP A 214 9.71 -2.74 -9.15
CA ASP A 214 9.14 -1.50 -8.65
C ASP A 214 8.44 -0.74 -9.76
N VAL A 215 7.24 -0.26 -9.50
CA VAL A 215 6.43 0.53 -10.42
C VAL A 215 6.07 1.85 -9.76
N ALA A 216 6.64 2.93 -10.26
CA ALA A 216 6.19 4.28 -9.92
C ALA A 216 5.04 4.68 -10.85
N VAL A 217 4.08 5.44 -10.34
CA VAL A 217 2.92 5.92 -11.12
C VAL A 217 3.33 6.93 -12.18
N THR A 218 4.39 7.72 -11.91
CA THR A 218 4.90 8.75 -12.81
C THR A 218 6.41 8.62 -13.03
N ARG A 219 6.93 9.16 -14.17
CA ARG A 219 8.37 9.22 -14.42
C ARG A 219 9.11 10.02 -13.34
N GLY A 220 8.52 11.13 -12.87
CA GLY A 220 9.07 11.91 -11.76
C GLY A 220 9.11 11.11 -10.45
N GLY A 221 8.09 10.29 -10.17
CA GLY A 221 8.08 9.37 -9.04
C GLY A 221 9.20 8.33 -9.13
N ALA A 222 9.44 7.76 -10.31
CA ALA A 222 10.54 6.82 -10.53
C ALA A 222 11.91 7.46 -10.24
N MET A 223 12.11 8.69 -10.71
CA MET A 223 13.34 9.45 -10.42
C MET A 223 13.49 9.72 -8.92
N GLN A 224 12.43 10.11 -8.23
CA GLN A 224 12.47 10.34 -6.78
C GLN A 224 12.82 9.07 -6.00
N ILE A 225 12.28 7.92 -6.37
CA ILE A 225 12.63 6.62 -5.78
C ILE A 225 14.11 6.30 -6.02
N ALA A 226 14.61 6.50 -7.24
CA ALA A 226 16.01 6.26 -7.57
C ALA A 226 16.94 7.17 -6.74
N VAL A 227 16.63 8.46 -6.64
CA VAL A 227 17.38 9.41 -5.81
C VAL A 227 17.35 8.98 -4.35
N ALA A 228 16.17 8.60 -3.82
CA ALA A 228 16.05 8.19 -2.42
C ALA A 228 16.83 6.89 -2.10
N ARG A 229 16.96 5.99 -3.08
CA ARG A 229 17.77 4.77 -2.92
C ARG A 229 19.28 5.01 -2.96
N HIS A 230 19.74 5.88 -3.85
CA HIS A 230 21.16 6.04 -4.10
C HIS A 230 21.78 7.27 -3.40
N LEU A 231 20.97 8.26 -3.05
CA LEU A 231 21.38 9.52 -2.42
C LEU A 231 20.49 9.88 -1.22
N PRO A 232 20.33 8.99 -0.21
CA PRO A 232 19.41 9.21 0.91
C PRO A 232 19.70 10.49 1.67
N GLY A 233 20.97 10.82 1.91
CA GLY A 233 21.34 12.07 2.60
C GLY A 233 20.96 13.35 1.87
N LEU A 234 20.79 13.32 0.53
CA LEU A 234 20.23 14.45 -0.21
C LEU A 234 18.73 14.60 0.08
N VAL A 235 18.01 13.47 0.11
CA VAL A 235 16.58 13.46 0.42
C VAL A 235 16.34 13.97 1.84
N ASP A 236 17.13 13.51 2.81
CA ASP A 236 17.04 13.95 4.22
C ASP A 236 17.19 15.47 4.34
N ARG A 237 18.18 16.06 3.64
CA ARG A 237 18.36 17.53 3.62
C ARG A 237 17.17 18.26 3.02
N VAL A 238 16.59 17.73 1.94
CA VAL A 238 15.41 18.33 1.30
C VAL A 238 14.20 18.26 2.23
N VAL A 239 13.97 17.11 2.87
CA VAL A 239 12.87 16.91 3.83
C VAL A 239 13.06 17.84 5.04
N ALA A 240 14.24 17.90 5.62
CA ALA A 240 14.55 18.80 6.75
C ALA A 240 14.35 20.28 6.39
N SER A 241 14.78 20.70 5.19
CA SER A 241 14.57 22.08 4.72
C SER A 241 13.09 22.41 4.54
N ARG A 242 12.29 21.46 4.00
CA ARG A 242 10.83 21.65 3.87
C ARG A 242 10.15 21.71 5.22
N LEU A 243 10.53 20.82 6.15
CA LEU A 243 10.01 20.84 7.51
C LEU A 243 10.25 22.18 8.20
N ALA A 244 11.49 22.70 8.14
CA ALA A 244 11.84 23.99 8.72
C ALA A 244 11.02 25.15 8.10
N LYS A 245 10.73 25.08 6.80
CA LYS A 245 9.85 26.08 6.13
C LYS A 245 8.41 25.95 6.59
N SER A 246 7.85 24.75 6.68
CA SER A 246 6.49 24.54 7.17
C SER A 246 6.30 24.96 8.62
N VAL A 247 7.29 24.70 9.50
CA VAL A 247 7.25 25.20 10.88
C VAL A 247 7.24 26.73 10.92
N LYS A 248 8.10 27.40 10.14
CA LYS A 248 8.14 28.86 10.05
C LYS A 248 6.88 29.46 9.46
N ALA A 249 6.23 28.79 8.54
CA ALA A 249 4.96 29.20 7.93
C ALA A 249 3.75 28.98 8.84
N GLY A 250 3.89 28.26 9.97
CA GLY A 250 2.77 27.93 10.86
C GLY A 250 1.88 26.77 10.36
N ASP A 251 2.29 26.05 9.31
CA ASP A 251 1.50 24.96 8.71
C ASP A 251 1.18 23.83 9.71
N LEU A 252 1.95 23.73 10.80
CA LEU A 252 1.82 22.70 11.82
C LEU A 252 1.21 23.21 13.13
N ASP A 253 0.76 24.47 13.20
CA ASP A 253 0.32 25.09 14.48
C ASP A 253 -0.97 24.50 15.02
N GLY A 254 -1.81 23.93 14.17
CA GLY A 254 -3.05 23.23 14.56
C GLY A 254 -2.89 21.76 14.94
N ALA A 255 -1.67 21.19 14.85
CA ALA A 255 -1.43 19.78 15.09
C ALA A 255 -0.75 19.56 16.44
N GLU A 256 -1.47 18.98 17.42
CA GLU A 256 -0.94 18.64 18.74
C GLU A 256 0.29 17.71 18.63
N LEU A 257 0.18 16.68 17.78
CA LEU A 257 1.26 15.72 17.53
C LEU A 257 2.57 16.38 17.02
N ALA A 258 2.48 17.61 16.48
CA ALA A 258 3.65 18.36 15.99
C ALA A 258 4.31 19.25 17.05
N GLU A 259 3.80 19.31 18.28
CA GLU A 259 4.28 20.23 19.31
C GLU A 259 5.78 20.05 19.63
N GLY A 260 6.19 18.82 19.90
CA GLY A 260 7.59 18.51 20.17
C GLY A 260 8.51 18.78 18.96
N LEU A 261 7.98 18.60 17.74
CA LEU A 261 8.71 18.90 16.51
C LEU A 261 8.86 20.40 16.30
N ARG A 262 7.80 21.19 16.53
CA ARG A 262 7.83 22.67 16.47
C ARG A 262 8.82 23.28 17.45
N ALA A 263 8.84 22.77 18.69
CA ALA A 263 9.74 23.27 19.75
C ALA A 263 11.22 23.12 19.36
N ARG A 264 11.58 22.13 18.57
CA ARG A 264 12.95 21.84 18.12
C ARG A 264 13.37 22.59 16.85
N HIS A 265 12.43 23.16 16.10
CA HIS A 265 12.68 23.82 14.81
C HIS A 265 12.31 25.31 14.77
N ARG A 266 11.96 25.90 15.95
CA ARG A 266 11.75 27.35 16.14
C ARG A 266 13.09 28.12 16.30
#